data_217f7eb89f2c2eaaf22424318a470e92
#
_entry.id   217f7eb89f2c2eaaf22424318a470e92
#
_cell.length_a   1.000
_cell.length_b   1.000
_cell.length_c   1.000
_cell.angle_alpha   90.00
_cell.angle_beta   90.00
_cell.angle_gamma   90.00
#
_symmetry.space_group_name_H-M   'P 1'
#
loop_
_entity.id
_entity.type
_entity.pdbx_description
1 polymer ?
#
loop_
_entity_poly.entity_id
_entity_poly.type
_entity_poly.pdbx_seq_one_letter_code
_entity_poly.pdbx_strand_id
1 'polypeptide(L)' 'MTTDLMTAARMLGIGRTTAYKLARAGNFPVPAVRVGRGYRIAVAPLVELVGLDKEPRD' A
#
# COMPACT_ATOMS: atom_id res chain seq x y z
N MET A 1 -1.36 -11.34 -7.29
CA MET A 1 -0.37 -10.39 -7.76
C MET A 1 0.05 -9.44 -6.65
N THR A 2 1.30 -9.07 -6.61
CA THR A 2 1.79 -8.16 -5.58
C THR A 2 2.65 -7.08 -6.21
N THR A 3 2.86 -6.01 -5.45
CA THR A 3 3.73 -4.93 -5.88
C THR A 3 4.62 -4.57 -4.69
N ASP A 4 5.62 -3.73 -4.91
CA ASP A 4 6.49 -3.37 -3.80
C ASP A 4 5.89 -2.23 -3.00
N LEU A 5 6.46 -2.01 -1.82
CA LEU A 5 5.93 -1.03 -0.89
C LEU A 5 5.96 0.38 -1.48
N MET A 6 7.02 0.73 -2.17
CA MET A 6 7.13 2.07 -2.71
C MET A 6 6.07 2.36 -3.75
N THR A 7 5.80 1.38 -4.63
CA THR A 7 4.77 1.54 -5.62
C THR A 7 3.42 1.72 -4.95
N ALA A 8 3.14 0.90 -3.94
CA ALA A 8 1.88 0.99 -3.23
C ALA A 8 1.75 2.34 -2.52
N ALA A 9 2.84 2.80 -1.91
CA ALA A 9 2.83 4.07 -1.21
C ALA A 9 2.52 5.21 -2.16
N ARG A 10 3.09 5.18 -3.35
CA ARG A 10 2.83 6.22 -4.33
C ARG A 10 1.37 6.23 -4.75
N MET A 11 0.80 5.06 -4.91
CA MET A 11 -0.61 4.97 -5.28
C MET A 11 -1.49 5.52 -4.19
N LEU A 12 -1.07 5.39 -2.94
CA LEU A 12 -1.83 5.86 -1.80
C LEU A 12 -1.49 7.31 -1.42
N GLY A 13 -0.49 7.89 -2.05
CA GLY A 13 -0.09 9.24 -1.73
C GLY A 13 0.67 9.35 -0.43
N ILE A 14 1.37 8.29 -0.05
CA ILE A 14 2.13 8.25 1.20
C ILE A 14 3.62 8.36 0.90
N GLY A 15 4.33 9.12 1.70
CA GLY A 15 5.77 9.24 1.54
C GLY A 15 6.49 7.98 1.96
N ARG A 16 7.76 7.86 1.53
CA ARG A 16 8.54 6.66 1.81
C ARG A 16 8.67 6.39 3.31
N THR A 17 9.07 7.39 4.05
CA THR A 17 9.29 7.22 5.49
C THR A 17 8.03 6.77 6.18
N THR A 18 6.92 7.40 5.86
CA THR A 18 5.64 7.05 6.45
C THR A 18 5.24 5.64 6.06
N ALA A 19 5.43 5.29 4.79
CA ALA A 19 5.05 3.97 4.31
C ALA A 19 5.80 2.88 5.06
N TYR A 20 7.10 3.02 5.22
CA TYR A 20 7.88 2.02 5.94
C TYR A 20 7.52 1.97 7.41
N LYS A 21 7.24 3.13 7.99
CA LYS A 21 6.83 3.17 9.38
C LYS A 21 5.52 2.43 9.58
N LEU A 22 4.56 2.66 8.73
CA LEU A 22 3.27 1.98 8.83
C LEU A 22 3.40 0.49 8.59
N ALA A 23 4.18 0.10 7.60
CA ALA A 23 4.36 -1.31 7.30
C ALA A 23 5.02 -2.04 8.45
N ARG A 24 6.03 -1.41 9.04
CA ARG A 24 6.76 -2.03 10.16
C ARG A 24 5.85 -2.20 11.37
N ALA A 25 4.98 -1.25 11.59
CA ALA A 25 4.08 -1.30 12.73
C ALA A 25 2.85 -2.17 12.48
N GLY A 26 2.67 -2.64 11.26
CA GLY A 26 1.50 -3.44 10.93
C GLY A 26 0.26 -2.60 10.72
N ASN A 27 0.43 -1.30 10.47
CA ASN A 27 -0.68 -0.39 10.29
C ASN A 27 -0.86 0.10 8.86
N PHE A 28 -0.18 -0.53 7.92
CA PHE A 28 -0.33 -0.13 6.53
C PHE A 28 -1.78 -0.38 6.10
N PRO A 29 -2.37 0.50 5.29
CA PRO A 29 -3.80 0.39 4.94
C PRO A 29 -4.17 -0.89 4.19
N VAL A 30 -3.22 -1.54 3.53
CA VAL A 30 -3.50 -2.83 2.92
C VAL A 30 -2.50 -3.85 3.45
N PRO A 31 -2.81 -5.15 3.34
CA PRO A 31 -1.92 -6.17 3.88
C PRO A 31 -0.53 -6.09 3.25
N ALA A 32 0.48 -6.05 4.08
CA ALA A 32 1.86 -6.01 3.66
C ALA A 32 2.58 -7.22 4.24
N VAL A 33 3.22 -7.98 3.37
CA VAL A 33 3.95 -9.18 3.78
C VAL A 33 5.44 -8.91 3.65
N ARG A 34 6.18 -9.17 4.69
CA ARG A 34 7.61 -8.96 4.66
C ARG A 34 8.28 -10.11 3.92
N VAL A 35 9.05 -9.78 2.90
CA VAL A 35 9.77 -10.78 2.13
C VAL A 35 11.22 -10.32 2.04
N GLY A 36 12.09 -11.05 2.69
CA GLY A 36 13.50 -10.68 2.71
C GLY A 36 13.69 -9.31 3.29
N ARG A 37 14.20 -8.40 2.50
CA ARG A 37 14.47 -7.05 2.99
C ARG A 37 13.36 -6.07 2.75
N GLY A 38 12.34 -6.46 2.05
CA GLY A 38 11.31 -5.52 1.68
C GLY A 38 9.94 -6.04 2.01
N TYR A 39 8.96 -5.36 1.49
CA TYR A 39 7.57 -5.72 1.70
C TYR A 39 6.89 -5.91 0.37
N ARG A 40 5.93 -6.83 0.34
CA ARG A 40 5.11 -7.05 -0.84
C ARG A 40 3.68 -6.71 -0.48
N ILE A 41 3.02 -5.99 -1.35
CA ILE A 41 1.66 -5.52 -1.10
C ILE A 41 0.72 -6.21 -2.08
N ALA A 42 -0.38 -6.74 -1.58
CA ALA A 42 -1.37 -7.34 -2.46
C ALA A 42 -2.01 -6.27 -3.33
N VAL A 43 -2.06 -6.52 -4.62
CA VAL A 43 -2.56 -5.53 -5.56
C VAL A 43 -4.07 -5.37 -5.51
N ALA A 44 -4.79 -6.47 -5.39
CA ALA A 44 -6.25 -6.40 -5.40
C ALA A 44 -6.82 -5.50 -4.31
N PRO A 45 -6.46 -5.69 -3.05
CA PRO A 45 -6.95 -4.78 -2.01
C PRO A 45 -6.46 -3.36 -2.19
N LEU A 46 -5.24 -3.21 -2.72
CA LEU A 46 -4.69 -1.89 -2.94
C LEU A 46 -5.50 -1.14 -3.99
N VAL A 47 -5.83 -1.81 -5.08
CA VAL A 47 -6.60 -1.19 -6.14
C VAL A 47 -7.99 -0.82 -5.65
N GLU A 48 -8.59 -1.68 -4.85
CA GLU A 48 -9.90 -1.38 -4.30
C GLU A 48 -9.86 -0.15 -3.41
N LEU A 49 -8.84 -0.05 -2.59
CA LEU A 49 -8.71 1.09 -1.70
C LEU A 49 -8.54 2.39 -2.49
N VAL A 50 -7.68 2.36 -3.49
CA VAL A 50 -7.46 3.52 -4.33
C VAL A 50 -8.72 3.85 -5.12
N GLY A 51 -9.43 2.83 -5.56
CA GLY A 51 -10.66 3.02 -6.29
C GLY A 51 -11.72 3.70 -5.48
N LEU A 52 -11.84 3.33 -4.22
CA LEU A 52 -12.79 3.97 -3.33
C LEU A 52 -12.47 5.44 -3.17
N ASP A 53 -11.20 5.74 -3.05
CA ASP A 53 -10.77 7.11 -2.84
C ASP A 53 -11.02 7.94 -4.08
N LYS A 54 -10.93 7.32 -5.24
CA LYS A 54 -11.12 8.02 -6.50
C LYS A 54 -12.49 7.86 -7.09
N GLU A 55 -13.36 7.23 -6.37
CA GLU A 55 -14.66 6.93 -6.89
C GLU A 55 -15.37 8.19 -7.33
N PRO A 56 -15.95 8.21 -8.52
CA PRO A 56 -16.66 9.39 -8.97
C PRO A 56 -17.87 9.60 -8.11
N ARG A 57 -18.12 10.82 -7.84
CA ARG A 57 -19.23 11.12 -7.00
C ARG A 57 -20.36 11.47 -7.85
N ASP A 58 -20.72 10.99 -8.66
CA ASP A 58 -21.78 11.37 -9.47
C ASP A 58 -23.02 11.66 -8.93
#